data_d898dff813cb9a559d2e45d674e22185
#
_entry.id   d898dff813cb9a559d2e45d674e22185
#
_cell.length_a   1.000
_cell.length_b   1.000
_cell.length_c   1.000
_cell.angle_alpha   90.00
_cell.angle_beta   90.00
_cell.angle_gamma   90.00
#
_symmetry.space_group_name_H-M   'P 1'
#
loop_
_entity.id
_entity.type
_entity.pdbx_description
1 polymer ?
#
loop_
_entity_poly.entity_id
_entity_poly.type
_entity_poly.pdbx_seq_one_letter_code
_entity_poly.pdbx_strand_id
1 'polypeptide(L)'
;MTPFYRVMDKVISIVAGNLFPLWLVGANLIARLGGMIILLLIGHSFSPEILGSYFAMLATAGLAVTATQAGSGPLLIRLMQGGALPKALFVVAIRLLIAGLAVSTLVSRPEFELNMHWPFLIMPVAAALSPDWVIAARTEFGRLGKIALIAQATGITFAVIAAEQTNDFLLFTIAPVISFTAFLSAIFLALRPTTSRRKPVNADALDIRQSIGLIGFTLLAGFLPNLDFVLLGNDEHSLFLAQRIFLFCGGLIAAISATLFAKQHGGLARDLWLFVPMSLVSLALLVGPDQIANLIYGSPEATLISVLQNGAFWPLLLALVTRQCLILQETARAAGVGWFLLFMLVGSAAILPNHQDTIELIITCQLRLAAIYIALSAFQFWSKGREARL
;
A
#
# COMPACT_ATOMS: atom_id res chain seq x y z
N MET A 1 -26.20 -8.04 41.21
CA MET A 1 -25.98 -8.40 39.79
C MET A 1 -25.97 -9.92 39.68
N THR A 2 -26.97 -10.48 39.01
CA THR A 2 -27.14 -11.92 38.86
C THR A 2 -26.01 -12.53 38.00
N PRO A 3 -25.59 -13.78 38.26
CA PRO A 3 -24.52 -14.45 37.51
C PRO A 3 -24.77 -14.49 35.99
N PHE A 4 -26.02 -14.41 35.59
CA PHE A 4 -26.45 -14.34 34.17
C PHE A 4 -25.93 -13.07 33.46
N TYR A 5 -25.97 -11.90 34.09
CA TYR A 5 -25.44 -10.65 33.49
C TYR A 5 -23.94 -10.69 33.29
N ARG A 6 -23.18 -11.33 34.18
CA ARG A 6 -21.69 -11.50 34.00
C ARG A 6 -21.36 -12.44 32.83
N VAL A 7 -22.15 -13.49 32.62
CA VAL A 7 -21.95 -14.41 31.50
C VAL A 7 -22.32 -13.70 30.17
N MET A 8 -23.40 -12.94 30.16
CA MET A 8 -23.82 -12.20 28.97
C MET A 8 -22.83 -11.08 28.61
N ASP A 9 -22.31 -10.32 29.57
CA ASP A 9 -21.26 -9.33 29.35
C ASP A 9 -19.95 -9.99 28.84
N LYS A 10 -19.61 -11.16 29.35
CA LYS A 10 -18.45 -11.92 28.88
C LYS A 10 -18.63 -12.46 27.45
N VAL A 11 -19.83 -12.95 27.11
CA VAL A 11 -20.18 -13.39 25.76
C VAL A 11 -20.20 -12.19 24.80
N ILE A 12 -20.82 -11.08 25.19
CA ILE A 12 -20.85 -9.84 24.40
C ILE A 12 -19.43 -9.30 24.20
N SER A 13 -18.56 -9.32 25.20
CA SER A 13 -17.17 -8.87 25.08
C SER A 13 -16.34 -9.79 24.19
N ILE A 14 -16.57 -11.10 24.23
CA ILE A 14 -15.90 -12.09 23.34
C ILE A 14 -16.39 -11.93 21.90
N VAL A 15 -17.69 -11.77 21.69
CA VAL A 15 -18.29 -11.55 20.36
C VAL A 15 -17.88 -10.20 19.81
N ALA A 16 -17.93 -9.11 20.59
CA ALA A 16 -17.47 -7.80 20.18
C ALA A 16 -15.95 -7.78 19.91
N GLY A 17 -15.15 -8.46 20.72
CA GLY A 17 -13.72 -8.61 20.51
C GLY A 17 -13.35 -9.41 19.24
N ASN A 18 -14.20 -10.36 18.82
CA ASN A 18 -14.00 -11.14 17.59
C ASN A 18 -14.61 -10.48 16.34
N LEU A 19 -15.66 -9.66 16.48
CA LEU A 19 -16.26 -8.91 15.36
C LEU A 19 -15.39 -7.73 14.92
N PHE A 20 -14.59 -7.18 15.81
CA PHE A 20 -13.74 -6.03 15.53
C PHE A 20 -12.66 -6.29 14.47
N PRO A 21 -11.87 -7.38 14.54
CA PRO A 21 -10.95 -7.75 13.46
C PRO A 21 -11.67 -8.01 12.13
N LEU A 22 -12.86 -8.62 12.17
CA LEU A 22 -13.65 -8.92 10.98
C LEU A 22 -14.13 -7.64 10.27
N TRP A 23 -14.47 -6.58 11.02
CA TRP A 23 -14.84 -5.28 10.43
C TRP A 23 -13.66 -4.60 9.70
N LEU A 24 -12.49 -4.62 10.30
CA LEU A 24 -11.27 -4.06 9.68
C LEU A 24 -10.90 -4.82 8.41
N VAL A 25 -11.02 -6.14 8.45
CA VAL A 25 -10.82 -7.01 7.28
C VAL A 25 -11.84 -6.73 6.20
N GLY A 26 -13.11 -6.69 6.58
CA GLY A 26 -14.20 -6.37 5.65
C GLY A 26 -13.99 -5.00 4.98
N ALA A 27 -13.61 -3.98 5.73
CA ALA A 27 -13.33 -2.65 5.20
C ALA A 27 -12.13 -2.65 4.23
N ASN A 28 -11.04 -3.34 4.56
CA ASN A 28 -9.90 -3.49 3.66
C ASN A 28 -10.25 -4.30 2.41
N LEU A 29 -11.04 -5.36 2.56
CA LEU A 29 -11.49 -6.17 1.42
C LEU A 29 -12.42 -5.35 0.51
N ILE A 30 -13.37 -4.60 1.04
CA ILE A 30 -14.27 -3.72 0.28
C ILE A 30 -13.46 -2.65 -0.47
N ALA A 31 -12.46 -2.04 0.18
CA ALA A 31 -11.60 -1.06 -0.47
C ALA A 31 -10.83 -1.67 -1.67
N ARG A 32 -10.38 -2.93 -1.54
CA ARG A 32 -9.66 -3.63 -2.61
C ARG A 32 -10.59 -4.09 -3.74
N LEU A 33 -11.77 -4.60 -3.40
CA LEU A 33 -12.80 -4.95 -4.38
C LEU A 33 -13.28 -3.71 -5.14
N GLY A 34 -13.40 -2.56 -4.46
CA GLY A 34 -13.70 -1.28 -5.12
C GLY A 34 -12.67 -0.91 -6.18
N GLY A 35 -11.38 -1.06 -5.88
CA GLY A 35 -10.32 -0.86 -6.86
C GLY A 35 -10.39 -1.82 -8.06
N MET A 36 -10.79 -3.08 -7.83
CA MET A 36 -11.01 -4.03 -8.92
C MET A 36 -12.21 -3.67 -9.80
N ILE A 37 -13.32 -3.26 -9.19
CA ILE A 37 -14.50 -2.79 -9.94
C ILE A 37 -14.12 -1.60 -10.83
N ILE A 38 -13.38 -0.64 -10.29
CA ILE A 38 -12.86 0.50 -11.06
C ILE A 38 -12.01 0.00 -12.23
N LEU A 39 -11.06 -0.92 -11.98
CA LEU A 39 -10.18 -1.48 -13.00
C LEU A 39 -10.97 -2.17 -14.13
N LEU A 40 -11.98 -2.96 -13.78
CA LEU A 40 -12.85 -3.63 -14.75
C LEU A 40 -13.66 -2.63 -15.59
N LEU A 41 -14.20 -1.57 -14.96
CA LEU A 41 -14.98 -0.54 -15.66
C LEU A 41 -14.12 0.21 -16.67
N ILE A 42 -12.95 0.73 -16.24
CA ILE A 42 -12.09 1.52 -17.11
C ILE A 42 -11.35 0.64 -18.12
N GLY A 43 -11.01 -0.60 -17.75
CA GLY A 43 -10.25 -1.53 -18.60
C GLY A 43 -10.95 -1.89 -19.91
N HIS A 44 -12.28 -1.90 -19.93
CA HIS A 44 -13.08 -2.17 -21.12
C HIS A 44 -13.47 -0.92 -21.90
N SER A 45 -13.28 0.27 -21.32
CA SER A 45 -13.80 1.52 -21.89
C SER A 45 -12.72 2.39 -22.55
N PHE A 46 -11.45 2.19 -22.19
CA PHE A 46 -10.34 3.01 -22.67
C PHE A 46 -9.29 2.17 -23.40
N SER A 47 -8.54 2.81 -24.30
CA SER A 47 -7.47 2.13 -25.02
C SER A 47 -6.30 1.75 -24.08
N PRO A 48 -5.54 0.69 -24.41
CA PRO A 48 -4.38 0.27 -23.63
C PRO A 48 -3.33 1.38 -23.41
N GLU A 49 -3.12 2.25 -24.40
CA GLU A 49 -2.15 3.34 -24.34
C GLU A 49 -2.55 4.38 -23.28
N ILE A 50 -3.83 4.81 -23.29
CA ILE A 50 -4.37 5.78 -22.33
C ILE A 50 -4.36 5.18 -20.93
N LEU A 51 -4.78 3.92 -20.79
CA LEU A 51 -4.73 3.20 -19.50
C LEU A 51 -3.29 3.05 -18.99
N GLY A 52 -2.35 2.71 -19.88
CA GLY A 52 -0.93 2.61 -19.54
C GLY A 52 -0.38 3.92 -19.00
N SER A 53 -0.64 5.04 -19.69
CA SER A 53 -0.28 6.39 -19.25
C SER A 53 -0.93 6.75 -17.91
N TYR A 54 -2.23 6.49 -17.74
CA TYR A 54 -2.92 6.68 -16.46
C TYR A 54 -2.26 5.89 -15.32
N PHE A 55 -1.93 4.62 -15.54
CA PHE A 55 -1.33 3.77 -14.52
C PHE A 55 0.15 4.12 -14.24
N ALA A 56 0.89 4.59 -15.23
CA ALA A 56 2.24 5.13 -15.05
C ALA A 56 2.21 6.36 -14.12
N MET A 57 1.30 7.30 -14.41
CA MET A 57 1.09 8.47 -13.57
C MET A 57 0.62 8.08 -12.16
N LEU A 58 -0.30 7.11 -12.05
CA LEU A 58 -0.78 6.62 -10.76
C LEU A 58 0.32 5.91 -9.95
N ALA A 59 1.22 5.17 -10.60
CA ALA A 59 2.38 4.55 -9.93
C ALA A 59 3.33 5.62 -9.39
N THR A 60 3.62 6.64 -10.20
CA THR A 60 4.48 7.77 -9.82
C THR A 60 3.88 8.58 -8.67
N ALA A 61 2.59 8.93 -8.77
CA ALA A 61 1.88 9.60 -7.68
C ALA A 61 1.81 8.72 -6.42
N GLY A 62 1.70 7.40 -6.57
CA GLY A 62 1.78 6.43 -5.47
C GLY A 62 3.12 6.46 -4.74
N LEU A 63 4.24 6.59 -5.47
CA LEU A 63 5.56 6.81 -4.88
C LEU A 63 5.62 8.16 -4.14
N ALA A 64 5.11 9.24 -4.74
CA ALA A 64 5.04 10.55 -4.14
C ALA A 64 4.23 10.54 -2.83
N VAL A 65 3.08 9.86 -2.79
CA VAL A 65 2.27 9.66 -1.58
C VAL A 65 3.04 8.86 -0.53
N THR A 66 3.69 7.78 -0.91
CA THR A 66 4.49 6.94 0.00
C THR A 66 5.66 7.72 0.59
N ALA A 67 6.40 8.49 -0.23
CA ALA A 67 7.47 9.37 0.22
C ALA A 67 6.95 10.43 1.19
N THR A 68 5.81 11.04 0.90
CA THR A 68 5.17 12.06 1.74
C THR A 68 4.79 11.51 3.10
N GLN A 69 4.21 10.32 3.15
CA GLN A 69 3.88 9.67 4.42
C GLN A 69 5.15 9.25 5.18
N ALA A 70 6.24 8.98 4.47
CA ALA A 70 7.57 8.65 4.97
C ALA A 70 7.56 7.60 6.11
N GLY A 71 6.61 6.64 6.08
CA GLY A 71 6.45 5.65 7.13
C GLY A 71 6.11 6.22 8.52
N SER A 72 5.77 7.50 8.60
CA SER A 72 5.58 8.21 9.87
C SER A 72 4.21 7.95 10.53
N GLY A 73 3.31 7.18 9.92
CA GLY A 73 2.00 6.84 10.48
C GLY A 73 2.09 6.25 11.89
N PRO A 74 2.84 5.16 12.11
CA PRO A 74 3.02 4.58 13.45
C PRO A 74 3.64 5.55 14.46
N LEU A 75 4.57 6.40 14.03
CA LEU A 75 5.18 7.44 14.87
C LEU A 75 4.14 8.47 15.31
N LEU A 76 3.32 8.99 14.39
CA LEU A 76 2.25 9.95 14.70
C LEU A 76 1.22 9.37 15.66
N ILE A 77 0.83 8.10 15.48
CA ILE A 77 -0.08 7.39 16.39
C ILE A 77 0.50 7.35 17.80
N ARG A 78 1.77 6.97 17.96
CA ARG A 78 2.45 6.92 19.27
C ARG A 78 2.57 8.30 19.91
N LEU A 79 2.96 9.33 19.15
CA LEU A 79 3.07 10.71 19.65
C LEU A 79 1.71 11.23 20.15
N MET A 80 0.63 10.92 19.41
CA MET A 80 -0.72 11.33 19.83
C MET A 80 -1.18 10.59 21.09
N GLN A 81 -0.91 9.29 21.20
CA GLN A 81 -1.24 8.49 22.40
C GLN A 81 -0.46 8.95 23.62
N GLY A 82 0.78 9.42 23.45
CA GLY A 82 1.63 9.99 24.48
C GLY A 82 1.34 11.46 24.82
N GLY A 83 0.33 12.09 24.19
CA GLY A 83 -0.02 13.50 24.45
C GLY A 83 0.97 14.52 23.86
N ALA A 84 1.90 14.09 22.99
CA ALA A 84 2.94 14.95 22.39
C ALA A 84 2.45 15.62 21.10
N LEU A 85 1.31 16.29 21.12
CA LEU A 85 0.69 16.94 19.96
C LEU A 85 1.65 17.91 19.21
N PRO A 86 2.46 18.78 19.88
CA PRO A 86 3.38 19.66 19.16
C PRO A 86 4.40 18.88 18.31
N LYS A 87 4.91 17.75 18.82
CA LYS A 87 5.83 16.87 18.06
C LYS A 87 5.12 16.20 16.87
N ALA A 88 3.86 15.79 17.05
CA ALA A 88 3.07 15.23 15.96
C ALA A 88 2.84 16.28 14.86
N LEU A 89 2.51 17.51 15.20
CA LEU A 89 2.36 18.61 14.24
C LEU A 89 3.67 18.93 13.51
N PHE A 90 4.82 18.86 14.19
CA PHE A 90 6.13 19.00 13.55
C PHE A 90 6.37 17.89 12.48
N VAL A 91 6.00 16.64 12.77
CA VAL A 91 6.07 15.56 11.79
C VAL A 91 5.16 15.82 10.60
N VAL A 92 3.95 16.38 10.81
CA VAL A 92 3.04 16.78 9.72
C VAL A 92 3.66 17.91 8.89
N ALA A 93 4.33 18.88 9.50
CA ALA A 93 5.05 19.92 8.78
C ALA A 93 6.17 19.36 7.89
N ILE A 94 6.92 18.35 8.37
CA ILE A 94 7.91 17.62 7.55
C ILE A 94 7.22 16.90 6.38
N ARG A 95 6.08 16.25 6.62
CA ARG A 95 5.30 15.62 5.53
C ARG A 95 4.92 16.63 4.46
N LEU A 96 4.52 17.84 4.83
CA LEU A 96 4.17 18.90 3.88
C LEU A 96 5.38 19.36 3.06
N LEU A 97 6.57 19.47 3.66
CA LEU A 97 7.79 19.78 2.92
C LEU A 97 8.11 18.65 1.91
N ILE A 98 8.00 17.40 2.33
CA ILE A 98 8.20 16.25 1.43
C ILE A 98 7.14 16.23 0.33
N ALA A 99 5.88 16.57 0.64
CA ALA A 99 4.82 16.67 -0.36
C ALA A 99 5.13 17.76 -1.39
N GLY A 100 5.63 18.93 -0.96
CA GLY A 100 6.08 19.98 -1.86
C GLY A 100 7.18 19.53 -2.81
N LEU A 101 8.21 18.80 -2.29
CA LEU A 101 9.26 18.21 -3.11
C LEU A 101 8.70 17.15 -4.07
N ALA A 102 7.78 16.29 -3.59
CA ALA A 102 7.15 15.26 -4.41
C ALA A 102 6.29 15.88 -5.53
N VAL A 103 5.57 16.94 -5.26
CA VAL A 103 4.83 17.71 -6.29
C VAL A 103 5.81 18.31 -7.31
N SER A 104 6.91 18.89 -6.86
CA SER A 104 7.93 19.46 -7.78
C SER A 104 8.54 18.37 -8.68
N THR A 105 8.81 17.17 -8.14
CA THR A 105 9.33 16.06 -8.94
C THR A 105 8.30 15.51 -9.92
N LEU A 106 7.01 15.49 -9.56
CA LEU A 106 5.94 15.10 -10.48
C LEU A 106 5.84 16.07 -11.66
N VAL A 107 5.83 17.39 -11.39
CA VAL A 107 5.72 18.44 -12.44
C VAL A 107 6.96 18.47 -13.34
N SER A 108 8.13 18.11 -12.82
CA SER A 108 9.38 18.12 -13.61
C SER A 108 9.51 16.93 -14.57
N ARG A 109 8.59 15.96 -14.55
CA ARG A 109 8.65 14.85 -15.48
C ARG A 109 8.30 15.27 -16.90
N PRO A 110 9.02 14.74 -17.94
CA PRO A 110 8.74 15.09 -19.33
C PRO A 110 7.31 14.75 -19.77
N GLU A 111 6.76 13.66 -19.21
CA GLU A 111 5.42 13.13 -19.54
C GLU A 111 4.29 13.87 -18.80
N PHE A 112 4.65 14.85 -17.94
CA PHE A 112 3.67 15.58 -17.15
C PHE A 112 3.01 16.70 -17.95
N GLU A 113 1.79 16.48 -18.39
CA GLU A 113 0.96 17.48 -19.02
C GLU A 113 0.05 18.15 -17.98
N LEU A 114 0.25 19.43 -17.74
CA LEU A 114 -0.48 20.16 -16.69
C LEU A 114 -2.00 20.08 -16.89
N ASN A 115 -2.48 20.18 -18.13
CA ASN A 115 -3.91 20.17 -18.43
C ASN A 115 -4.60 18.84 -18.06
N MET A 116 -3.89 17.72 -18.11
CA MET A 116 -4.42 16.40 -17.85
C MET A 116 -4.04 15.85 -16.47
N HIS A 117 -2.81 16.08 -16.01
CA HIS A 117 -2.24 15.43 -14.84
C HIS A 117 -2.30 16.26 -13.55
N TRP A 118 -2.71 17.55 -13.60
CA TRP A 118 -2.75 18.40 -12.39
C TRP A 118 -3.55 17.77 -11.21
N PRO A 119 -4.62 16.96 -11.40
CA PRO A 119 -5.34 16.39 -10.27
C PRO A 119 -4.46 15.50 -9.40
N PHE A 120 -3.45 14.83 -9.98
CA PHE A 120 -2.53 13.97 -9.23
C PHE A 120 -1.68 14.72 -8.20
N LEU A 121 -1.47 16.03 -8.39
CA LEU A 121 -0.74 16.88 -7.44
C LEU A 121 -1.46 16.99 -6.08
N ILE A 122 -2.78 16.76 -6.07
CA ILE A 122 -3.58 16.75 -4.83
C ILE A 122 -3.20 15.54 -3.95
N MET A 123 -2.81 14.42 -4.53
CA MET A 123 -2.60 13.16 -3.78
C MET A 123 -1.51 13.26 -2.70
N PRO A 124 -0.28 13.74 -2.98
CA PRO A 124 0.75 13.91 -1.95
C PRO A 124 0.33 14.90 -0.86
N VAL A 125 -0.34 16.01 -1.24
CA VAL A 125 -0.80 17.03 -0.29
C VAL A 125 -1.89 16.48 0.62
N ALA A 126 -2.89 15.78 0.06
CA ALA A 126 -3.93 15.10 0.82
C ALA A 126 -3.34 14.06 1.79
N ALA A 127 -2.34 13.29 1.34
CA ALA A 127 -1.64 12.32 2.17
C ALA A 127 -0.84 12.96 3.32
N ALA A 128 -0.21 14.12 3.08
CA ALA A 128 0.52 14.86 4.11
C ALA A 128 -0.40 15.35 5.24
N LEU A 129 -1.56 15.88 4.85
CA LEU A 129 -2.52 16.53 5.75
C LEU A 129 -3.52 15.56 6.36
N SER A 130 -3.66 14.34 5.84
CA SER A 130 -4.67 13.39 6.31
C SER A 130 -4.56 13.11 7.82
N PRO A 131 -5.63 13.36 8.60
CA PRO A 131 -5.67 13.11 10.03
C PRO A 131 -6.10 11.68 10.40
N ASP A 132 -5.98 10.71 9.50
CA ASP A 132 -6.30 9.29 9.70
C ASP A 132 -5.55 8.69 10.91
N TRP A 133 -4.29 9.14 11.14
CA TRP A 133 -3.50 8.78 12.31
C TRP A 133 -4.14 9.21 13.64
N VAL A 134 -4.92 10.30 13.67
CA VAL A 134 -5.68 10.73 14.86
C VAL A 134 -6.77 9.71 15.18
N ILE A 135 -7.50 9.26 14.17
CA ILE A 135 -8.56 8.24 14.28
C ILE A 135 -7.96 6.91 14.71
N ALA A 136 -6.81 6.52 14.12
CA ALA A 136 -6.07 5.31 14.47
C ALA A 136 -5.54 5.37 15.92
N ALA A 137 -5.01 6.53 16.37
CA ALA A 137 -4.56 6.73 17.74
C ALA A 137 -5.68 6.57 18.77
N ARG A 138 -6.91 6.95 18.40
CA ARG A 138 -8.13 6.76 19.19
C ARG A 138 -8.66 5.32 19.13
N THR A 139 -8.05 4.46 18.33
CA THR A 139 -8.51 3.07 18.08
C THR A 139 -9.93 2.96 17.49
N GLU A 140 -10.35 4.00 16.76
CA GLU A 140 -11.68 4.08 16.14
C GLU A 140 -11.66 3.49 14.72
N PHE A 141 -11.17 2.26 14.57
CA PHE A 141 -10.95 1.62 13.26
C PHE A 141 -12.21 1.48 12.41
N GLY A 142 -13.41 1.43 13.00
CA GLY A 142 -14.66 1.49 12.26
C GLY A 142 -14.84 2.81 11.48
N ARG A 143 -14.26 3.92 11.95
CA ARG A 143 -14.24 5.20 11.21
C ARG A 143 -13.28 5.13 10.02
N LEU A 144 -12.12 4.47 10.15
CA LEU A 144 -11.20 4.25 9.03
C LEU A 144 -11.86 3.41 7.92
N GLY A 145 -12.63 2.37 8.31
CA GLY A 145 -13.41 1.60 7.35
C GLY A 145 -14.46 2.43 6.60
N LYS A 146 -15.13 3.37 7.28
CA LYS A 146 -16.08 4.28 6.64
C LYS A 146 -15.39 5.23 5.66
N ILE A 147 -14.20 5.76 5.99
CA ILE A 147 -13.41 6.58 5.08
C ILE A 147 -13.11 5.81 3.79
N ALA A 148 -12.60 4.57 3.92
CA ALA A 148 -12.29 3.74 2.78
C ALA A 148 -13.54 3.44 1.91
N LEU A 149 -14.67 3.14 2.54
CA LEU A 149 -15.93 2.87 1.84
C LEU A 149 -16.42 4.08 1.05
N ILE A 150 -16.46 5.28 1.69
CA ILE A 150 -16.91 6.52 1.04
C ILE A 150 -16.00 6.86 -0.13
N ALA A 151 -14.68 6.78 0.08
CA ALA A 151 -13.70 7.08 -0.97
C ALA A 151 -13.82 6.12 -2.17
N GLN A 152 -14.00 4.82 -1.93
CA GLN A 152 -14.18 3.84 -2.99
C GLN A 152 -15.51 4.00 -3.72
N ALA A 153 -16.61 4.26 -3.00
CA ALA A 153 -17.91 4.54 -3.63
C ALA A 153 -17.83 5.75 -4.57
N THR A 154 -17.16 6.83 -4.13
CA THR A 154 -16.93 8.00 -4.98
C THR A 154 -16.07 7.64 -6.19
N GLY A 155 -15.00 6.86 -6.01
CA GLY A 155 -14.14 6.41 -7.11
C GLY A 155 -14.88 5.56 -8.14
N ILE A 156 -15.74 4.63 -7.70
CA ILE A 156 -16.58 3.82 -8.59
C ILE A 156 -17.55 4.73 -9.38
N THR A 157 -18.19 5.70 -8.73
CA THR A 157 -19.08 6.65 -9.40
C THR A 157 -18.35 7.42 -10.49
N PHE A 158 -17.15 7.94 -10.19
CA PHE A 158 -16.33 8.64 -11.19
C PHE A 158 -15.86 7.72 -12.31
N ALA A 159 -15.52 6.45 -11.99
CA ALA A 159 -15.16 5.47 -13.01
C ALA A 159 -16.31 5.15 -13.97
N VAL A 160 -17.54 5.02 -13.46
CA VAL A 160 -18.74 4.83 -14.30
C VAL A 160 -18.94 6.03 -15.22
N ILE A 161 -18.87 7.26 -14.67
CA ILE A 161 -19.05 8.49 -15.48
C ILE A 161 -17.95 8.59 -16.56
N ALA A 162 -16.69 8.31 -16.18
CA ALA A 162 -15.56 8.34 -17.12
C ALA A 162 -15.72 7.31 -18.23
N ALA A 163 -16.15 6.09 -17.88
CA ALA A 163 -16.39 5.01 -18.82
C ALA A 163 -17.55 5.30 -19.78
N GLU A 164 -18.66 5.88 -19.30
CA GLU A 164 -19.83 6.24 -20.14
C GLU A 164 -19.50 7.40 -21.09
N GLN A 165 -18.71 8.36 -20.65
CA GLN A 165 -18.34 9.54 -21.46
C GLN A 165 -17.10 9.31 -22.32
N THR A 166 -16.34 8.21 -22.09
CA THR A 166 -15.02 7.95 -22.70
C THR A 166 -14.09 9.16 -22.65
N ASN A 167 -14.08 9.85 -21.50
CA ASN A 167 -13.38 11.10 -21.33
C ASN A 167 -12.07 10.87 -20.55
N ASP A 168 -10.94 11.09 -21.23
CA ASP A 168 -9.60 10.86 -20.69
C ASP A 168 -9.34 11.70 -19.45
N PHE A 169 -9.75 12.97 -19.43
CA PHE A 169 -9.55 13.82 -18.24
C PHE A 169 -10.28 13.26 -17.01
N LEU A 170 -11.51 12.75 -17.18
CA LEU A 170 -12.25 12.10 -16.09
C LEU A 170 -11.55 10.84 -15.60
N LEU A 171 -10.96 10.03 -16.49
CA LEU A 171 -10.13 8.90 -16.11
C LEU A 171 -8.99 9.33 -15.19
N PHE A 172 -8.24 10.36 -15.55
CA PHE A 172 -7.12 10.88 -14.76
C PHE A 172 -7.56 11.54 -13.44
N THR A 173 -8.84 11.83 -13.24
CA THR A 173 -9.37 12.36 -11.97
C THR A 173 -9.78 11.28 -10.97
N ILE A 174 -9.97 10.02 -11.36
CA ILE A 174 -10.51 8.96 -10.48
C ILE A 174 -9.67 8.78 -9.20
N ALA A 175 -8.37 8.54 -9.34
CA ALA A 175 -7.49 8.31 -8.19
C ALA A 175 -7.31 9.57 -7.31
N PRO A 176 -7.10 10.77 -7.86
CA PRO A 176 -7.13 12.02 -7.11
C PRO A 176 -8.41 12.25 -6.32
N VAL A 177 -9.58 11.98 -6.90
CA VAL A 177 -10.88 12.14 -6.24
C VAL A 177 -11.03 11.15 -5.08
N ILE A 178 -10.59 9.89 -5.25
CA ILE A 178 -10.55 8.91 -4.16
C ILE A 178 -9.70 9.44 -3.00
N SER A 179 -8.49 9.92 -3.30
CA SER A 179 -7.56 10.46 -2.29
C SER A 179 -8.11 11.68 -1.59
N PHE A 180 -8.70 12.61 -2.33
CA PHE A 180 -9.30 13.84 -1.78
C PHE A 180 -10.52 13.54 -0.93
N THR A 181 -11.40 12.63 -1.38
CA THR A 181 -12.60 12.21 -0.63
C THR A 181 -12.19 11.47 0.66
N ALA A 182 -11.16 10.64 0.62
CA ALA A 182 -10.62 10.00 1.82
C ALA A 182 -10.10 11.04 2.81
N PHE A 183 -9.35 12.04 2.35
CA PHE A 183 -8.84 13.16 3.16
C PHE A 183 -9.97 13.96 3.81
N LEU A 184 -10.97 14.42 3.04
CA LEU A 184 -12.11 15.16 3.58
C LEU A 184 -12.90 14.34 4.59
N SER A 185 -13.15 13.07 4.30
CA SER A 185 -13.84 12.14 5.20
C SER A 185 -13.03 11.93 6.49
N ALA A 186 -11.69 11.86 6.41
CA ALA A 186 -10.82 11.75 7.57
C ALA A 186 -10.90 13.00 8.46
N ILE A 187 -10.88 14.20 7.89
CA ILE A 187 -11.07 15.46 8.64
C ILE A 187 -12.41 15.44 9.36
N PHE A 188 -13.50 15.17 8.63
CA PHE A 188 -14.85 15.19 9.19
C PHE A 188 -15.01 14.19 10.35
N LEU A 189 -14.46 12.98 10.20
CA LEU A 189 -14.56 11.93 11.23
C LEU A 189 -13.57 12.16 12.39
N ALA A 190 -12.42 12.78 12.16
CA ALA A 190 -11.48 13.14 13.22
C ALA A 190 -12.01 14.26 14.14
N LEU A 191 -12.81 15.19 13.59
CA LEU A 191 -13.43 16.28 14.35
C LEU A 191 -14.59 15.80 15.23
N ARG A 192 -15.18 14.63 14.96
CA ARG A 192 -16.27 14.10 15.79
C ARG A 192 -15.78 13.71 17.19
N PRO A 193 -16.55 13.98 18.23
CA PRO A 193 -16.18 13.63 19.59
C PRO A 193 -15.94 12.13 19.74
N THR A 194 -14.96 11.80 20.60
CA THR A 194 -14.55 10.42 20.88
C THR A 194 -15.48 9.82 21.92
N THR A 195 -16.07 8.67 21.65
CA THR A 195 -16.85 7.91 22.61
C THR A 195 -15.99 7.05 23.54
N SER A 196 -14.73 6.83 23.19
CA SER A 196 -13.79 5.98 23.94
C SER A 196 -12.91 6.81 24.89
N ARG A 197 -13.15 6.70 26.19
CA ARG A 197 -12.24 7.18 27.25
C ARG A 197 -11.16 6.13 27.50
N ARG A 198 -10.16 5.99 26.62
CA ARG A 198 -8.97 5.22 26.97
C ARG A 198 -7.98 6.11 27.74
N LYS A 199 -7.41 5.56 28.83
CA LYS A 199 -6.30 6.19 29.56
C LYS A 199 -5.11 6.34 28.59
N PRO A 200 -4.41 7.49 28.64
CA PRO A 200 -3.16 7.63 27.89
C PRO A 200 -2.24 6.47 28.27
N VAL A 201 -1.74 5.77 27.27
CA VAL A 201 -0.65 4.82 27.45
C VAL A 201 0.58 5.67 27.78
N ASN A 202 1.26 5.40 28.90
CA ASN A 202 2.54 6.02 29.16
C ASN A 202 3.45 5.73 27.98
N ALA A 203 3.62 6.72 27.12
CA ALA A 203 4.60 6.67 26.05
C ALA A 203 5.97 6.88 26.70
N ASP A 204 6.52 5.82 27.30
CA ASP A 204 7.92 5.78 27.67
C ASP A 204 8.73 6.20 26.45
N ALA A 205 9.73 7.01 26.70
CA ALA A 205 10.51 7.76 25.73
C ALA A 205 10.69 7.00 24.41
N LEU A 206 10.06 7.50 23.34
CA LEU A 206 10.25 6.99 21.98
C LEU A 206 11.76 6.95 21.72
N ASP A 207 12.33 5.77 21.67
CA ASP A 207 13.71 5.61 21.23
C ASP A 207 13.76 6.03 19.76
N ILE A 208 14.46 7.14 19.50
CA ILE A 208 14.62 7.71 18.14
C ILE A 208 15.14 6.64 17.19
N ARG A 209 16.06 5.80 17.64
CA ARG A 209 16.66 4.73 16.85
C ARG A 209 15.63 3.69 16.39
N GLN A 210 14.71 3.30 17.26
CA GLN A 210 13.60 2.40 16.91
C GLN A 210 12.66 3.05 15.92
N SER A 211 12.37 4.34 16.08
CA SER A 211 11.51 5.09 15.15
C SER A 211 12.11 5.20 13.76
N ILE A 212 13.42 5.46 13.62
CA ILE A 212 14.13 5.51 12.34
C ILE A 212 14.10 4.14 11.66
N GLY A 213 14.31 3.04 12.40
CA GLY A 213 14.24 1.69 11.86
C GLY A 213 12.87 1.33 11.34
N LEU A 214 11.83 1.65 12.10
CA LEU A 214 10.44 1.45 11.71
C LEU A 214 10.11 2.20 10.40
N ILE A 215 10.53 3.46 10.28
CA ILE A 215 10.35 4.29 9.10
C ILE A 215 11.02 3.63 7.89
N GLY A 216 12.26 3.18 8.00
CA GLY A 216 13.03 2.57 6.92
C GLY A 216 12.35 1.34 6.33
N PHE A 217 11.87 0.41 7.17
CA PHE A 217 11.14 -0.77 6.69
C PHE A 217 9.76 -0.44 6.13
N THR A 218 9.05 0.54 6.71
CA THR A 218 7.74 0.97 6.20
C THR A 218 7.89 1.64 4.84
N LEU A 219 8.93 2.45 4.65
CA LEU A 219 9.25 3.05 3.35
C LEU A 219 9.64 1.99 2.33
N LEU A 220 10.54 1.07 2.68
CA LEU A 220 10.92 -0.02 1.78
C LEU A 220 9.69 -0.80 1.30
N ALA A 221 8.84 -1.26 2.23
CA ALA A 221 7.62 -1.99 1.89
C ALA A 221 6.64 -1.16 1.05
N GLY A 222 6.55 0.15 1.29
CA GLY A 222 5.67 1.06 0.56
C GLY A 222 6.17 1.44 -0.84
N PHE A 223 7.49 1.49 -1.05
CA PHE A 223 8.07 1.80 -2.36
C PHE A 223 8.10 0.61 -3.31
N LEU A 224 8.35 -0.61 -2.80
CA LEU A 224 8.49 -1.83 -3.61
C LEU A 224 7.39 -2.06 -4.66
N PRO A 225 6.10 -1.78 -4.39
CA PRO A 225 5.04 -1.99 -5.36
C PRO A 225 5.14 -1.15 -6.64
N ASN A 226 5.78 0.02 -6.56
CA ASN A 226 5.81 0.98 -7.66
C ASN A 226 7.23 1.37 -8.11
N LEU A 227 8.25 1.22 -7.25
CA LEU A 227 9.55 1.83 -7.46
C LEU A 227 10.23 1.33 -8.75
N ASP A 228 10.32 0.01 -8.93
CA ASP A 228 10.98 -0.58 -10.08
C ASP A 228 10.26 -0.24 -11.39
N PHE A 229 8.93 -0.25 -11.38
CA PHE A 229 8.12 0.10 -12.55
C PHE A 229 8.31 1.58 -12.94
N VAL A 230 8.42 2.48 -11.97
CA VAL A 230 8.61 3.91 -12.24
C VAL A 230 10.04 4.26 -12.63
N LEU A 231 11.05 3.56 -12.06
CA LEU A 231 12.46 3.84 -12.35
C LEU A 231 12.97 3.15 -13.63
N LEU A 232 12.42 1.97 -13.95
CA LEU A 232 12.92 1.12 -15.03
C LEU A 232 11.91 1.00 -16.20
N GLY A 233 10.66 1.37 -15.99
CA GLY A 233 9.54 1.04 -16.89
C GLY A 233 9.50 1.82 -18.20
N ASN A 234 10.28 2.89 -18.38
CA ASN A 234 10.40 3.68 -19.62
C ASN A 234 9.07 3.93 -20.34
N ASP A 235 7.99 4.19 -19.58
CA ASP A 235 6.61 4.43 -20.04
C ASP A 235 5.97 3.29 -20.88
N GLU A 236 6.49 2.07 -20.75
CA GLU A 236 5.94 0.88 -21.38
C GLU A 236 4.52 0.57 -20.86
N HIS A 237 3.51 0.85 -21.67
CA HIS A 237 2.10 0.72 -21.30
C HIS A 237 1.74 -0.67 -20.79
N SER A 238 2.17 -1.72 -21.49
CA SER A 238 1.91 -3.11 -21.12
C SER A 238 2.45 -3.48 -19.74
N LEU A 239 3.58 -2.87 -19.33
CA LEU A 239 4.18 -3.08 -18.02
C LEU A 239 3.31 -2.50 -16.90
N PHE A 240 2.79 -1.28 -17.08
CA PHE A 240 1.92 -0.65 -16.09
C PHE A 240 0.53 -1.29 -16.02
N LEU A 241 0.01 -1.81 -17.14
CA LEU A 241 -1.20 -2.62 -17.16
C LEU A 241 -1.01 -3.91 -16.35
N ALA A 242 0.09 -4.63 -16.58
CA ALA A 242 0.42 -5.84 -15.82
C ALA A 242 0.63 -5.53 -14.33
N GLN A 243 1.31 -4.42 -14.00
CA GLN A 243 1.51 -3.98 -12.62
C GLN A 243 0.18 -3.84 -11.87
N ARG A 244 -0.89 -3.33 -12.52
CA ARG A 244 -2.20 -3.19 -11.87
C ARG A 244 -2.79 -4.54 -11.48
N ILE A 245 -2.66 -5.54 -12.33
CA ILE A 245 -3.08 -6.91 -12.03
C ILE A 245 -2.27 -7.44 -10.84
N PHE A 246 -0.96 -7.29 -10.87
CA PHE A 246 -0.08 -7.72 -9.79
C PHE A 246 -0.39 -7.03 -8.45
N LEU A 247 -0.64 -5.72 -8.46
CA LEU A 247 -0.97 -4.94 -7.27
C LEU A 247 -2.35 -5.31 -6.70
N PHE A 248 -3.30 -5.64 -7.56
CA PHE A 248 -4.59 -6.17 -7.10
C PHE A 248 -4.38 -7.46 -6.31
N CYS A 249 -3.62 -8.40 -6.86
CA CYS A 249 -3.26 -9.64 -6.19
C CYS A 249 -2.53 -9.36 -4.86
N GLY A 250 -1.53 -8.48 -4.87
CA GLY A 250 -0.79 -8.06 -3.69
C GLY A 250 -1.67 -7.39 -2.62
N GLY A 251 -2.66 -6.61 -3.05
CA GLY A 251 -3.63 -5.97 -2.17
C GLY A 251 -4.54 -6.94 -1.43
N LEU A 252 -4.95 -8.02 -2.10
CA LEU A 252 -5.73 -9.09 -1.48
C LEU A 252 -4.95 -9.75 -0.34
N ILE A 253 -3.63 -9.97 -0.55
CA ILE A 253 -2.76 -10.53 0.49
C ILE A 253 -2.60 -9.59 1.66
N ALA A 254 -2.39 -8.31 1.40
CA ALA A 254 -2.25 -7.34 2.47
C ALA A 254 -3.50 -7.34 3.36
N ALA A 255 -4.70 -7.47 2.77
CA ALA A 255 -5.95 -7.57 3.52
C ALA A 255 -6.02 -8.86 4.35
N ILE A 256 -5.63 -10.01 3.80
CA ILE A 256 -5.57 -11.30 4.50
C ILE A 256 -4.52 -11.26 5.62
N SER A 257 -3.34 -10.72 5.34
CA SER A 257 -2.25 -10.61 6.31
C SER A 257 -2.62 -9.72 7.50
N ALA A 258 -3.26 -8.57 7.27
CA ALA A 258 -3.72 -7.69 8.34
C ALA A 258 -4.67 -8.40 9.32
N THR A 259 -5.50 -9.32 8.80
CA THR A 259 -6.39 -10.15 9.62
C THR A 259 -5.64 -11.09 10.56
N LEU A 260 -4.63 -11.75 10.00
CA LEU A 260 -3.86 -12.78 10.71
C LEU A 260 -2.95 -12.15 11.78
N PHE A 261 -2.36 -10.98 11.50
CA PHE A 261 -1.57 -10.23 12.47
C PHE A 261 -2.42 -9.73 13.65
N ALA A 262 -3.66 -9.31 13.42
CA ALA A 262 -4.55 -8.86 14.48
C ALA A 262 -4.90 -9.97 15.50
N LYS A 263 -4.80 -11.24 15.11
CA LYS A 263 -5.13 -12.40 15.97
C LYS A 263 -3.94 -13.03 16.70
N GLN A 264 -2.72 -12.49 16.55
CA GLN A 264 -1.47 -13.03 17.16
C GLN A 264 -1.24 -14.54 16.90
N HIS A 265 -1.81 -15.12 15.85
CA HIS A 265 -1.57 -16.51 15.49
C HIS A 265 -0.23 -16.61 14.77
N GLY A 266 0.85 -16.84 15.53
CA GLY A 266 2.17 -17.16 14.99
C GLY A 266 2.27 -18.62 14.55
N GLY A 267 3.10 -18.92 13.53
CA GLY A 267 3.45 -20.27 13.12
C GLY A 267 3.10 -20.65 11.70
N LEU A 268 3.27 -21.90 11.37
CA LEU A 268 3.13 -22.48 10.02
C LEU A 268 1.77 -22.18 9.38
N ALA A 269 0.69 -22.17 10.17
CA ALA A 269 -0.64 -21.88 9.67
C ALA A 269 -0.76 -20.46 9.09
N ARG A 270 -0.13 -19.45 9.71
CA ARG A 270 -0.12 -18.07 9.21
C ARG A 270 0.61 -17.97 7.87
N ASP A 271 1.71 -18.70 7.76
CA ASP A 271 2.54 -18.69 6.56
C ASP A 271 1.80 -19.35 5.39
N LEU A 272 1.12 -20.46 5.63
CA LEU A 272 0.28 -21.12 4.62
C LEU A 272 -0.87 -20.23 4.12
N TRP A 273 -1.54 -19.50 4.99
CA TRP A 273 -2.61 -18.57 4.61
C TRP A 273 -2.12 -17.40 3.74
N LEU A 274 -0.84 -17.06 3.79
CA LEU A 274 -0.24 -16.07 2.91
C LEU A 274 0.22 -16.71 1.58
N PHE A 275 0.94 -17.82 1.68
CA PHE A 275 1.60 -18.45 0.53
C PHE A 275 0.63 -19.16 -0.42
N VAL A 276 -0.40 -19.83 0.10
CA VAL A 276 -1.33 -20.61 -0.74
C VAL A 276 -2.08 -19.70 -1.72
N PRO A 277 -2.75 -18.60 -1.30
CA PRO A 277 -3.43 -17.73 -2.25
C PRO A 277 -2.48 -17.12 -3.29
N MET A 278 -1.24 -16.77 -2.87
CA MET A 278 -0.27 -16.19 -3.79
C MET A 278 0.26 -17.17 -4.81
N SER A 279 0.55 -18.38 -4.38
CA SER A 279 0.96 -19.45 -5.30
C SER A 279 -0.15 -19.76 -6.30
N LEU A 280 -1.42 -19.73 -5.87
CA LEU A 280 -2.56 -19.90 -6.78
C LEU A 280 -2.67 -18.77 -7.79
N VAL A 281 -2.45 -17.51 -7.36
CA VAL A 281 -2.42 -16.35 -8.28
C VAL A 281 -1.26 -16.49 -9.25
N SER A 282 -0.05 -16.81 -8.78
CA SER A 282 1.10 -17.02 -9.67
C SER A 282 0.86 -18.15 -10.66
N LEU A 283 0.25 -19.24 -10.23
CA LEU A 283 -0.14 -20.33 -11.11
C LEU A 283 -1.19 -19.89 -12.15
N ALA A 284 -2.20 -19.12 -11.75
CA ALA A 284 -3.20 -18.60 -12.66
C ALA A 284 -2.59 -17.65 -13.71
N LEU A 285 -1.64 -16.80 -13.32
CA LEU A 285 -0.90 -15.93 -14.24
C LEU A 285 0.03 -16.70 -15.20
N LEU A 286 0.55 -17.86 -14.77
CA LEU A 286 1.37 -18.74 -15.62
C LEU A 286 0.54 -19.51 -16.65
N VAL A 287 -0.62 -20.02 -16.23
CA VAL A 287 -1.43 -20.96 -17.05
C VAL A 287 -2.44 -20.24 -17.92
N GLY A 288 -2.99 -19.11 -17.43
CA GLY A 288 -4.07 -18.39 -18.12
C GLY A 288 -3.91 -16.87 -18.15
N PRO A 289 -2.74 -16.34 -18.57
CA PRO A 289 -2.52 -14.88 -18.60
C PRO A 289 -3.44 -14.18 -19.58
N ASP A 290 -3.76 -14.82 -20.71
CA ASP A 290 -4.69 -14.34 -21.71
C ASP A 290 -6.13 -14.22 -21.19
N GLN A 291 -6.62 -15.21 -20.45
CA GLN A 291 -7.96 -15.17 -19.84
C GLN A 291 -8.07 -14.04 -18.82
N ILE A 292 -7.04 -13.85 -17.98
CA ILE A 292 -7.00 -12.78 -16.98
C ILE A 292 -6.95 -11.42 -17.65
N ALA A 293 -6.10 -11.26 -18.67
CA ALA A 293 -5.98 -10.01 -19.41
C ALA A 293 -7.26 -9.67 -20.17
N ASN A 294 -7.88 -10.65 -20.84
CA ASN A 294 -9.18 -10.49 -21.52
C ASN A 294 -10.30 -10.12 -20.55
N LEU A 295 -10.33 -10.74 -19.37
CA LEU A 295 -11.34 -10.43 -18.36
C LEU A 295 -11.26 -8.97 -17.90
N ILE A 296 -10.04 -8.40 -17.83
CA ILE A 296 -9.81 -7.06 -17.28
C ILE A 296 -9.85 -6.00 -18.38
N TYR A 297 -9.26 -6.25 -19.53
CA TYR A 297 -9.05 -5.26 -20.60
C TYR A 297 -9.80 -5.56 -21.90
N GLY A 298 -10.54 -6.67 -21.97
CA GLY A 298 -11.36 -7.04 -23.14
C GLY A 298 -10.57 -7.52 -24.35
N SER A 299 -9.57 -6.78 -24.81
CA SER A 299 -8.73 -7.11 -25.98
C SER A 299 -7.26 -6.78 -25.69
N PRO A 300 -6.57 -7.63 -24.90
CA PRO A 300 -5.20 -7.37 -24.52
C PRO A 300 -4.21 -7.59 -25.66
N GLU A 301 -3.16 -6.79 -25.66
CA GLU A 301 -2.01 -6.96 -26.55
C GLU A 301 -1.20 -8.21 -26.19
N ALA A 302 -0.55 -8.83 -27.18
CA ALA A 302 0.32 -9.98 -26.98
C ALA A 302 1.48 -9.68 -26.01
N THR A 303 1.99 -8.43 -26.01
CA THR A 303 3.02 -7.95 -25.11
C THR A 303 2.57 -8.02 -23.66
N LEU A 304 1.34 -7.56 -23.36
CA LEU A 304 0.77 -7.64 -22.00
C LEU A 304 0.67 -9.08 -21.50
N ILE A 305 0.20 -10.00 -22.37
CA ILE A 305 0.08 -11.42 -22.05
C ILE A 305 1.46 -11.98 -21.68
N SER A 306 2.49 -11.66 -22.48
CA SER A 306 3.87 -12.08 -22.24
C SER A 306 4.43 -11.52 -20.92
N VAL A 307 4.16 -10.25 -20.62
CA VAL A 307 4.57 -9.61 -19.36
C VAL A 307 3.89 -10.26 -18.16
N LEU A 308 2.60 -10.58 -18.23
CA LEU A 308 1.87 -11.26 -17.18
C LEU A 308 2.43 -12.66 -16.90
N GLN A 309 2.73 -13.41 -17.96
CA GLN A 309 3.26 -14.76 -17.87
C GLN A 309 4.68 -14.75 -17.27
N ASN A 310 5.57 -13.90 -17.78
CA ASN A 310 6.94 -13.80 -17.30
C ASN A 310 7.01 -13.14 -15.92
N GLY A 311 6.05 -12.27 -15.58
CA GLY A 311 5.92 -11.61 -14.28
C GLY A 311 5.14 -12.40 -13.22
N ALA A 312 4.71 -13.61 -13.49
CA ALA A 312 3.77 -14.38 -12.68
C ALA A 312 4.20 -14.57 -11.22
N PHE A 313 5.50 -14.60 -10.92
CA PHE A 313 6.04 -14.73 -9.56
C PHE A 313 6.19 -13.40 -8.82
N TRP A 314 6.02 -12.26 -9.50
CA TRP A 314 6.18 -10.95 -8.89
C TRP A 314 5.25 -10.72 -7.68
N PRO A 315 3.93 -11.06 -7.71
CA PRO A 315 3.05 -10.92 -6.55
C PRO A 315 3.49 -11.76 -5.35
N LEU A 316 3.96 -12.98 -5.60
CA LEU A 316 4.47 -13.88 -4.56
C LEU A 316 5.73 -13.30 -3.89
N LEU A 317 6.69 -12.85 -4.70
CA LEU A 317 7.93 -12.23 -4.20
C LEU A 317 7.65 -10.96 -3.40
N LEU A 318 6.76 -10.10 -3.88
CA LEU A 318 6.34 -8.89 -3.16
C LEU A 318 5.73 -9.24 -1.80
N ALA A 319 4.88 -10.27 -1.75
CA ALA A 319 4.27 -10.74 -0.51
C ALA A 319 5.33 -11.24 0.48
N LEU A 320 6.31 -12.01 0.01
CA LEU A 320 7.42 -12.52 0.79
C LEU A 320 8.26 -11.39 1.41
N VAL A 321 8.63 -10.41 0.59
CA VAL A 321 9.43 -9.25 1.03
C VAL A 321 8.64 -8.43 2.05
N THR A 322 7.38 -8.12 1.75
CA THR A 322 6.51 -7.34 2.66
C THR A 322 6.36 -8.03 4.01
N ARG A 323 6.14 -9.35 4.01
CA ARG A 323 6.09 -10.14 5.25
C ARG A 323 7.39 -10.05 6.04
N GLN A 324 8.53 -10.15 5.36
CA GLN A 324 9.84 -10.09 6.00
C GLN A 324 10.09 -8.70 6.60
N CYS A 325 9.72 -7.63 5.90
CA CYS A 325 9.75 -6.26 6.44
C CYS A 325 8.91 -6.15 7.72
N LEU A 326 7.69 -6.69 7.74
CA LEU A 326 6.81 -6.66 8.91
C LEU A 326 7.42 -7.40 10.11
N ILE A 327 8.03 -8.57 9.90
CA ILE A 327 8.71 -9.32 10.98
C ILE A 327 9.88 -8.52 11.55
N LEU A 328 10.67 -7.90 10.68
CA LEU A 328 11.85 -7.12 11.10
C LEU A 328 11.51 -5.78 11.72
N GLN A 329 10.33 -5.21 11.45
CA GLN A 329 9.84 -4.00 12.13
C GLN A 329 9.71 -4.19 13.65
N GLU A 330 9.44 -5.42 14.10
CA GLU A 330 9.32 -5.74 15.53
C GLU A 330 10.69 -5.79 16.23
N THR A 331 11.79 -5.91 15.48
CA THR A 331 13.14 -6.02 16.04
C THR A 331 13.86 -4.68 16.04
N ALA A 332 14.02 -4.06 17.21
CA ALA A 332 14.69 -2.76 17.40
C ALA A 332 16.13 -2.68 16.85
N ARG A 333 16.78 -3.84 16.64
CA ARG A 333 18.18 -3.93 16.17
C ARG A 333 18.38 -3.71 14.68
N ALA A 334 17.30 -3.70 13.91
CA ALA A 334 17.34 -3.63 12.44
C ALA A 334 17.26 -2.21 11.88
N ALA A 335 17.44 -1.18 12.71
CA ALA A 335 17.16 0.22 12.39
C ALA A 335 17.76 0.74 11.06
N GLY A 336 18.94 0.28 10.66
CA GLY A 336 19.61 0.75 9.44
C GLY A 336 19.34 -0.10 8.20
N VAL A 337 18.89 -1.35 8.36
CA VAL A 337 18.82 -2.31 7.23
C VAL A 337 17.75 -1.94 6.21
N GLY A 338 16.58 -1.49 6.67
CA GLY A 338 15.52 -1.03 5.77
C GLY A 338 15.97 0.14 4.89
N TRP A 339 16.67 1.11 5.48
CA TRP A 339 17.25 2.24 4.76
C TRP A 339 18.34 1.80 3.79
N PHE A 340 19.25 0.95 4.24
CA PHE A 340 20.35 0.42 3.39
C PHE A 340 19.78 -0.29 2.15
N LEU A 341 18.79 -1.18 2.32
CA LEU A 341 18.17 -1.88 1.21
C LEU A 341 17.40 -0.94 0.28
N LEU A 342 16.75 0.10 0.83
CA LEU A 342 16.10 1.12 0.02
C LEU A 342 17.11 1.89 -0.85
N PHE A 343 18.24 2.32 -0.26
CA PHE A 343 19.32 3.00 -1.02
C PHE A 343 19.94 2.08 -2.07
N MET A 344 20.18 0.80 -1.74
CA MET A 344 20.67 -0.18 -2.70
C MET A 344 19.68 -0.41 -3.84
N LEU A 345 18.37 -0.44 -3.54
CA LEU A 345 17.32 -0.59 -4.54
C LEU A 345 17.30 0.60 -5.51
N VAL A 346 17.31 1.82 -4.99
CA VAL A 346 17.33 3.04 -5.82
C VAL A 346 18.65 3.15 -6.59
N GLY A 347 19.78 2.95 -5.93
CA GLY A 347 21.12 3.06 -6.56
C GLY A 347 21.35 2.02 -7.65
N SER A 348 20.87 0.78 -7.45
CA SER A 348 21.01 -0.26 -8.48
C SER A 348 20.14 0.03 -9.72
N ALA A 349 19.02 0.74 -9.58
CA ALA A 349 18.21 1.16 -10.73
C ALA A 349 18.97 2.14 -11.64
N ALA A 350 19.80 3.01 -11.05
CA ALA A 350 20.61 3.96 -11.83
C ALA A 350 21.76 3.32 -12.64
N ILE A 351 22.12 2.07 -12.32
CA ILE A 351 23.21 1.34 -12.98
C ILE A 351 22.65 0.42 -14.09
N LEU A 352 21.38 0.08 -14.04
CA LEU A 352 20.75 -0.79 -15.03
C LEU A 352 20.64 -0.06 -16.38
N PRO A 353 20.86 -0.75 -17.51
CA PRO A 353 20.75 -0.15 -18.83
C PRO A 353 19.31 0.29 -19.12
N ASN A 354 19.17 1.50 -19.69
CA ASN A 354 17.87 2.10 -20.02
C ASN A 354 17.13 1.44 -21.21
N HIS A 355 17.71 0.43 -21.85
CA HIS A 355 17.15 -0.22 -23.04
C HIS A 355 17.02 -1.73 -22.83
N GLN A 356 16.12 -2.09 -21.92
CA GLN A 356 15.74 -3.51 -21.77
C GLN A 356 14.42 -3.75 -22.49
N ASP A 357 14.30 -4.92 -23.13
CA ASP A 357 13.02 -5.43 -23.57
C ASP A 357 12.06 -5.52 -22.36
N THR A 358 10.76 -5.28 -22.58
CA THR A 358 9.74 -5.30 -21.52
C THR A 358 9.73 -6.61 -20.73
N ILE A 359 10.06 -7.73 -21.38
CA ILE A 359 10.17 -9.05 -20.76
C ILE A 359 11.42 -9.11 -19.85
N GLU A 360 12.56 -8.63 -20.31
CA GLU A 360 13.77 -8.57 -19.47
C GLU A 360 13.58 -7.67 -18.26
N LEU A 361 12.83 -6.59 -18.43
CA LEU A 361 12.53 -5.65 -17.38
C LEU A 361 11.68 -6.28 -16.27
N ILE A 362 10.60 -7.00 -16.59
CA ILE A 362 9.78 -7.67 -15.57
C ILE A 362 10.54 -8.79 -14.87
N ILE A 363 11.42 -9.50 -15.57
CA ILE A 363 12.32 -10.50 -14.97
C ILE A 363 13.29 -9.80 -14.00
N THR A 364 13.87 -8.67 -14.41
CA THR A 364 14.76 -7.85 -13.57
C THR A 364 14.05 -7.39 -12.30
N CYS A 365 12.81 -6.91 -12.39
CA CYS A 365 12.00 -6.54 -11.22
C CYS A 365 11.82 -7.73 -10.25
N GLN A 366 11.56 -8.93 -10.76
CA GLN A 366 11.44 -10.14 -9.93
C GLN A 366 12.77 -10.52 -9.27
N LEU A 367 13.88 -10.49 -10.01
CA LEU A 367 15.20 -10.78 -9.47
C LEU A 367 15.60 -9.78 -8.36
N ARG A 368 15.26 -8.52 -8.50
CA ARG A 368 15.50 -7.49 -7.48
C ARG A 368 14.67 -7.77 -6.20
N LEU A 369 13.40 -8.14 -6.34
CA LEU A 369 12.58 -8.57 -5.19
C LEU A 369 13.14 -9.81 -4.51
N ALA A 370 13.58 -10.81 -5.29
CA ALA A 370 14.19 -12.03 -4.77
C ALA A 370 15.50 -11.72 -4.00
N ALA A 371 16.34 -10.84 -4.54
CA ALA A 371 17.58 -10.41 -3.88
C ALA A 371 17.28 -9.71 -2.53
N ILE A 372 16.29 -8.81 -2.49
CA ILE A 372 15.85 -8.15 -1.24
C ILE A 372 15.33 -9.18 -0.25
N TYR A 373 14.53 -10.16 -0.69
CA TYR A 373 14.02 -11.21 0.18
C TYR A 373 15.15 -12.04 0.80
N ILE A 374 16.14 -12.43 -0.01
CA ILE A 374 17.31 -13.18 0.44
C ILE A 374 18.10 -12.34 1.47
N ALA A 375 18.34 -11.06 1.19
CA ALA A 375 19.07 -10.16 2.08
C ALA A 375 18.34 -9.99 3.44
N LEU A 376 17.03 -9.78 3.43
CA LEU A 376 16.22 -9.68 4.64
C LEU A 376 16.19 -10.99 5.44
N SER A 377 16.10 -12.11 4.76
CA SER A 377 16.08 -13.45 5.38
C SER A 377 17.43 -13.79 6.01
N ALA A 378 18.53 -13.51 5.32
CA ALA A 378 19.88 -13.68 5.84
C ALA A 378 20.13 -12.81 7.07
N PHE A 379 19.67 -11.54 7.03
CA PHE A 379 19.75 -10.65 8.18
C PHE A 379 18.94 -11.16 9.36
N GLN A 380 17.73 -11.65 9.15
CA GLN A 380 16.90 -12.24 10.20
C GLN A 380 17.59 -13.44 10.86
N PHE A 381 18.15 -14.33 10.03
CA PHE A 381 18.87 -15.51 10.53
C PHE A 381 20.10 -15.10 11.37
N TRP A 382 20.89 -14.16 10.88
CA TRP A 382 22.06 -13.64 11.59
C TRP A 382 21.68 -12.99 12.93
N SER A 383 20.62 -12.19 12.99
CA SER A 383 20.15 -11.53 14.19
C SER A 383 19.69 -12.52 15.27
N LYS A 384 18.96 -13.58 14.90
CA LYS A 384 18.54 -14.66 15.81
C LYS A 384 19.72 -15.45 16.37
N GLY A 385 20.71 -15.77 15.53
CA GLY A 385 21.92 -16.47 15.97
C GLY A 385 22.75 -15.70 16.99
N ARG A 386 22.66 -14.35 16.97
CA ARG A 386 23.35 -13.49 17.93
C ARG A 386 22.61 -13.43 19.29
N GLU A 387 21.28 -13.48 19.27
CA GLU A 387 20.45 -13.54 20.50
C GLU A 387 20.60 -14.87 21.24
N ALA A 388 20.83 -15.97 20.53
CA ALA A 388 21.05 -17.27 21.13
C ALA A 388 22.44 -17.42 21.78
N ARG A 389 23.37 -16.50 21.51
CA ARG A 389 24.74 -16.51 22.06
C ARG A 389 24.96 -15.51 23.21
N LEU A 390 23.99 -14.66 23.50
CA LEU A 390 23.94 -13.72 24.63
C LEU A 390 23.02 -14.23 25.71
#